data_16848c1da9e526eb04c5b3ac99f5328a
#
_entry.id   16848c1da9e526eb04c5b3ac99f5328a
#
_cell.length_a   1.000
_cell.length_b   1.000
_cell.length_c   1.000
_cell.angle_alpha   90.00
_cell.angle_beta   90.00
_cell.angle_gamma   90.00
#
_symmetry.space_group_name_H-M   'P 1'
#
loop_
_entity.id
_entity.type
_entity.pdbx_description
1 polymer ?
#
loop_
_entity_poly.entity_id
_entity_poly.type
_entity_poly.pdbx_seq_one_letter_code
_entity_poly.pdbx_strand_id
1 'polypeptide(L)'
;MKLSFWGAARVVTGSCHRLTACGKNILIDCGLQQGGDVYNGNELFFDATAIDAVCVTHAHTDHSGRLPLLVKNGYTGPIYATRATCDLLKIMLLDSARIQESDAQWRAKRDKRSGKPITDALYTVQDATDTLALLVPVSYGDHVELFPGIGTDWYDAGHLLGSAAIRFTVTEGAETRTVTFSGDIGNVDKPIIRDPQPVPPADYVVMESTYGDRLHETGEDVPKDLSEIIDRTLARGGNVVIPSFAVGRTQELLYHIREIKARGLVKSNPNFTVYVDSPLALEATQIYDGDLTGYADEE
;
A
#
# COMPACT_ATOMS: atom_id res chain seq x y z
N MET A 1 16.51 -20.60 -9.81
CA MET A 1 15.50 -19.69 -9.21
C MET A 1 14.78 -20.37 -8.05
N LYS A 2 14.49 -19.64 -6.93
CA LYS A 2 13.74 -20.13 -5.75
C LYS A 2 12.79 -19.04 -5.27
N LEU A 3 11.53 -19.40 -5.01
CA LEU A 3 10.53 -18.54 -4.36
C LEU A 3 10.35 -18.94 -2.88
N SER A 4 10.24 -17.97 -2.00
CA SER A 4 9.95 -18.16 -0.58
C SER A 4 8.84 -17.19 -0.15
N PHE A 5 7.82 -17.70 0.50
CA PHE A 5 6.68 -16.93 0.98
C PHE A 5 6.85 -16.68 2.47
N TRP A 6 7.13 -15.45 2.84
CA TRP A 6 7.48 -15.06 4.21
C TRP A 6 6.37 -14.29 4.93
N GLY A 7 5.30 -13.96 4.23
CA GLY A 7 4.11 -13.31 4.76
C GLY A 7 2.94 -13.41 3.79
N ALA A 8 1.77 -12.99 4.21
CA ALA A 8 0.49 -13.10 3.49
C ALA A 8 0.22 -14.52 2.93
N ALA A 9 0.73 -15.54 3.61
CA ALA A 9 0.54 -16.95 3.25
C ALA A 9 -0.48 -17.58 4.19
N ARG A 10 -1.75 -17.73 3.74
CA ARG A 10 -2.94 -18.11 4.52
C ARG A 10 -3.40 -17.08 5.55
N VAL A 11 -2.91 -15.85 5.43
CA VAL A 11 -3.32 -14.67 6.20
C VAL A 11 -3.41 -13.48 5.26
N VAL A 12 -4.11 -12.43 5.66
CA VAL A 12 -4.38 -11.28 4.78
C VAL A 12 -3.20 -10.30 4.76
N THR A 13 -2.62 -10.00 5.93
CA THR A 13 -1.65 -8.91 6.06
C THR A 13 -0.20 -9.37 6.14
N GLY A 14 0.73 -8.45 5.90
CA GLY A 14 2.16 -8.68 6.03
C GLY A 14 2.82 -9.29 4.81
N SER A 15 2.41 -8.87 3.60
CA SER A 15 3.00 -9.33 2.33
C SER A 15 4.52 -9.22 2.35
N CYS A 16 5.19 -10.36 2.13
CA CYS A 16 6.65 -10.44 2.12
C CYS A 16 7.08 -11.73 1.43
N HIS A 17 7.64 -11.59 0.24
CA HIS A 17 8.08 -12.73 -0.56
C HIS A 17 9.53 -12.55 -0.97
N ARG A 18 10.30 -13.65 -1.08
CA ARG A 18 11.66 -13.61 -1.56
C ARG A 18 11.82 -14.41 -2.84
N LEU A 19 12.37 -13.76 -3.85
CA LEU A 19 12.91 -14.37 -5.05
C LEU A 19 14.44 -14.50 -4.91
N THR A 20 14.95 -15.70 -4.97
CA THR A 20 16.41 -15.96 -5.04
C THR A 20 16.74 -16.47 -6.42
N ALA A 21 17.58 -15.74 -7.15
CA ALA A 21 18.00 -16.07 -8.52
C ALA A 21 19.33 -15.39 -8.84
N CYS A 22 20.14 -15.97 -9.71
CA CYS A 22 21.43 -15.40 -10.15
C CYS A 22 22.36 -15.01 -8.97
N GLY A 23 22.28 -15.74 -7.85
CA GLY A 23 23.03 -15.43 -6.63
C GLY A 23 22.52 -14.19 -5.85
N LYS A 24 21.36 -13.66 -6.21
CA LYS A 24 20.74 -12.47 -5.60
C LYS A 24 19.47 -12.84 -4.84
N ASN A 25 19.19 -12.10 -3.77
CA ASN A 25 17.97 -12.18 -2.99
C ASN A 25 17.16 -10.88 -3.16
N ILE A 26 16.03 -10.97 -3.80
CA ILE A 26 15.14 -9.84 -4.02
C ILE A 26 13.90 -10.04 -3.16
N LEU A 27 13.55 -9.02 -2.38
CA LEU A 27 12.33 -9.02 -1.59
C LEU A 27 11.22 -8.37 -2.42
N ILE A 28 10.05 -8.97 -2.44
CA ILE A 28 8.84 -8.40 -3.00
C ILE A 28 7.92 -8.11 -1.84
N ASP A 29 7.67 -6.83 -1.59
CA ASP A 29 7.03 -6.26 -0.41
C ASP A 29 7.77 -6.58 0.91
N CYS A 30 7.51 -5.77 1.91
CA CYS A 30 7.96 -5.96 3.28
C CYS A 30 6.89 -5.37 4.23
N GLY A 31 5.75 -6.04 4.26
CA GLY A 31 4.54 -5.54 4.90
C GLY A 31 4.46 -5.80 6.39
N LEU A 32 3.77 -4.90 7.08
CA LEU A 32 3.44 -5.03 8.50
C LEU A 32 2.25 -5.97 8.67
N GLN A 33 2.35 -6.92 9.57
CA GLN A 33 1.22 -7.74 9.98
C GLN A 33 0.29 -6.95 10.90
N GLN A 34 -1.00 -7.11 10.73
CA GLN A 34 -2.02 -6.35 11.46
C GLN A 34 -3.04 -7.25 12.13
N GLY A 35 -3.65 -6.76 13.20
CA GLY A 35 -4.71 -7.47 13.89
C GLY A 35 -4.32 -8.87 14.35
N GLY A 36 -5.13 -9.87 14.00
CA GLY A 36 -4.90 -11.27 14.35
C GLY A 36 -3.75 -11.95 13.60
N ASP A 37 -3.24 -11.34 12.56
CA ASP A 37 -2.14 -11.88 11.74
C ASP A 37 -0.76 -11.62 12.36
N VAL A 38 -0.68 -10.76 13.38
CA VAL A 38 0.60 -10.37 14.02
C VAL A 38 1.26 -11.58 14.64
N TYR A 39 2.42 -11.93 14.12
CA TYR A 39 3.30 -12.96 14.62
C TYR A 39 4.63 -12.35 15.09
N ASN A 40 5.10 -12.80 16.25
CA ASN A 40 6.38 -12.37 16.84
C ASN A 40 6.60 -10.83 16.86
N GLY A 41 5.52 -10.05 17.09
CA GLY A 41 5.60 -8.60 17.20
C GLY A 41 6.04 -7.88 15.92
N ASN A 42 5.89 -8.50 14.76
CA ASN A 42 6.38 -8.00 13.45
C ASN A 42 7.90 -7.99 13.28
N GLU A 43 8.67 -8.61 14.15
CA GLU A 43 10.12 -8.72 13.97
C GLU A 43 10.49 -9.47 12.67
N LEU A 44 11.66 -9.13 12.09
CA LEU A 44 12.19 -9.88 10.95
C LEU A 44 12.76 -11.22 11.44
N PHE A 45 12.44 -12.29 10.75
CA PHE A 45 12.98 -13.65 11.02
C PHE A 45 14.07 -14.04 10.03
N PHE A 46 14.57 -13.08 9.27
CA PHE A 46 15.64 -13.26 8.27
C PHE A 46 16.67 -12.14 8.41
N ASP A 47 17.86 -12.39 7.88
CA ASP A 47 18.95 -11.41 7.85
C ASP A 47 18.66 -10.33 6.78
N ALA A 48 18.43 -9.09 7.22
CA ALA A 48 18.17 -7.95 6.35
C ALA A 48 19.37 -7.63 5.44
N THR A 49 20.60 -7.88 5.92
CA THR A 49 21.83 -7.61 5.16
C THR A 49 22.06 -8.60 4.01
N ALA A 50 21.34 -9.73 4.00
CA ALA A 50 21.36 -10.70 2.93
C ALA A 50 20.42 -10.36 1.75
N ILE A 51 19.64 -9.29 1.85
CA ILE A 51 18.75 -8.81 0.79
C ILE A 51 19.49 -7.83 -0.12
N ASP A 52 19.45 -8.08 -1.43
CA ASP A 52 20.15 -7.27 -2.44
C ASP A 52 19.28 -6.12 -2.99
N ALA A 53 17.97 -6.32 -3.12
CA ALA A 53 17.02 -5.32 -3.58
C ALA A 53 15.61 -5.59 -3.03
N VAL A 54 14.79 -4.55 -2.98
CA VAL A 54 13.35 -4.65 -2.67
C VAL A 54 12.55 -4.08 -3.83
N CYS A 55 11.45 -4.76 -4.20
CA CYS A 55 10.43 -4.23 -5.11
C CYS A 55 9.12 -4.14 -4.34
N VAL A 56 8.52 -2.96 -4.29
CA VAL A 56 7.27 -2.68 -3.56
C VAL A 56 6.12 -2.57 -4.54
N THR A 57 5.09 -3.40 -4.37
CA THR A 57 3.92 -3.40 -5.26
C THR A 57 3.07 -2.16 -5.07
N HIS A 58 2.83 -1.73 -3.84
CA HIS A 58 2.08 -0.52 -3.52
C HIS A 58 2.33 -0.05 -2.06
N ALA A 59 1.77 1.12 -1.72
CA ALA A 59 2.13 1.81 -0.49
C ALA A 59 1.40 1.35 0.78
N HIS A 60 0.38 0.48 0.71
CA HIS A 60 -0.33 0.02 1.92
C HIS A 60 0.63 -0.56 2.96
N THR A 61 0.32 -0.34 4.22
CA THR A 61 1.18 -0.70 5.35
C THR A 61 1.46 -2.20 5.45
N ASP A 62 0.52 -3.03 5.05
CA ASP A 62 0.68 -4.49 4.99
C ASP A 62 1.51 -4.99 3.81
N HIS A 63 1.98 -4.08 2.93
CA HIS A 63 2.96 -4.33 1.87
C HIS A 63 4.28 -3.59 2.07
N SER A 64 4.29 -2.47 2.79
CA SER A 64 5.45 -1.59 2.94
C SER A 64 5.90 -1.33 4.37
N GLY A 65 5.04 -1.59 5.36
CA GLY A 65 5.19 -1.05 6.72
C GLY A 65 6.36 -1.60 7.52
N ARG A 66 7.08 -2.66 7.09
CA ARG A 66 8.33 -3.13 7.69
C ARG A 66 9.59 -2.70 6.94
N LEU A 67 9.48 -1.86 5.89
CA LEU A 67 10.65 -1.32 5.21
C LEU A 67 11.58 -0.54 6.17
N PRO A 68 11.08 0.32 7.09
CA PRO A 68 11.94 0.97 8.07
C PRO A 68 12.61 -0.01 9.03
N LEU A 69 11.95 -1.10 9.39
CA LEU A 69 12.54 -2.15 10.19
C LEU A 69 13.66 -2.90 9.43
N LEU A 70 13.47 -3.11 8.12
CA LEU A 70 14.49 -3.73 7.26
C LEU A 70 15.77 -2.88 7.25
N VAL A 71 15.63 -1.54 7.09
CA VAL A 71 16.76 -0.60 7.10
C VAL A 71 17.40 -0.52 8.49
N LYS A 72 16.61 -0.43 9.57
CA LYS A 72 17.10 -0.50 10.96
C LYS A 72 17.97 -1.74 11.22
N ASN A 73 17.65 -2.87 10.55
CA ASN A 73 18.40 -4.13 10.65
C ASN A 73 19.54 -4.26 9.62
N GLY A 74 19.95 -3.16 8.98
CA GLY A 74 21.18 -3.08 8.18
C GLY A 74 20.99 -3.24 6.67
N TYR A 75 19.75 -3.21 6.15
CA TYR A 75 19.54 -3.13 4.71
C TYR A 75 19.96 -1.77 4.15
N THR A 76 20.72 -1.77 3.07
CA THR A 76 21.23 -0.55 2.42
C THR A 76 21.05 -0.56 0.89
N GLY A 77 20.38 -1.56 0.36
CA GLY A 77 20.13 -1.70 -1.07
C GLY A 77 18.99 -0.81 -1.59
N PRO A 78 18.74 -0.81 -2.91
CA PRO A 78 17.68 -0.02 -3.53
C PRO A 78 16.28 -0.58 -3.24
N ILE A 79 15.30 0.31 -3.09
CA ILE A 79 13.88 -0.02 -2.94
C ILE A 79 13.15 0.54 -4.16
N TYR A 80 12.79 -0.33 -5.09
CA TYR A 80 12.08 0.02 -6.31
C TYR A 80 10.58 0.07 -6.07
N ALA A 81 9.94 1.14 -6.52
CA ALA A 81 8.48 1.31 -6.53
C ALA A 81 8.09 2.30 -7.62
N THR A 82 6.83 2.33 -8.03
CA THR A 82 6.35 3.38 -8.93
C THR A 82 6.53 4.75 -8.29
N ARG A 83 6.63 5.81 -9.11
CA ARG A 83 6.79 7.18 -8.58
C ARG A 83 5.68 7.53 -7.60
N ALA A 84 4.42 7.26 -7.95
CA ALA A 84 3.28 7.57 -7.10
C ALA A 84 3.31 6.75 -5.80
N THR A 85 3.70 5.48 -5.85
CA THR A 85 3.94 4.68 -4.65
C THR A 85 5.06 5.29 -3.79
N CYS A 86 6.17 5.74 -4.38
CA CYS A 86 7.23 6.43 -3.64
C CYS A 86 6.72 7.69 -2.94
N ASP A 87 5.84 8.47 -3.58
CA ASP A 87 5.28 9.68 -2.97
C ASP A 87 4.34 9.35 -1.80
N LEU A 88 3.51 8.32 -1.93
CA LEU A 88 2.68 7.83 -0.83
C LEU A 88 3.53 7.24 0.32
N LEU A 89 4.59 6.49 0.02
CA LEU A 89 5.50 5.94 1.04
C LEU A 89 6.14 7.02 1.90
N LYS A 90 6.43 8.22 1.33
CA LYS A 90 7.00 9.34 2.08
C LYS A 90 6.11 9.77 3.25
N ILE A 91 4.80 9.82 3.04
CA ILE A 91 3.87 10.22 4.10
C ILE A 91 3.52 9.03 5.01
N MET A 92 3.28 7.85 4.43
CA MET A 92 2.80 6.68 5.18
C MET A 92 3.85 6.11 6.12
N LEU A 93 5.12 5.98 5.70
CA LEU A 93 6.17 5.43 6.55
C LEU A 93 6.53 6.37 7.70
N LEU A 94 6.52 7.69 7.46
CA LEU A 94 6.75 8.67 8.52
C LEU A 94 5.60 8.69 9.54
N ASP A 95 4.34 8.61 9.09
CA ASP A 95 3.18 8.53 9.96
C ASP A 95 3.20 7.24 10.79
N SER A 96 3.44 6.10 10.14
CA SER A 96 3.58 4.81 10.81
C SER A 96 4.69 4.82 11.88
N ALA A 97 5.83 5.44 11.60
CA ALA A 97 6.93 5.57 12.56
C ALA A 97 6.55 6.43 13.78
N ARG A 98 5.86 7.56 13.55
CA ARG A 98 5.34 8.41 14.65
C ARG A 98 4.36 7.65 15.55
N ILE A 99 3.48 6.85 14.95
CA ILE A 99 2.55 5.99 15.69
C ILE A 99 3.32 4.95 16.51
N GLN A 100 4.32 4.26 15.93
CA GLN A 100 5.16 3.28 16.62
C GLN A 100 5.89 3.89 17.82
N GLU A 101 6.48 5.08 17.67
CA GLU A 101 7.17 5.79 18.77
C GLU A 101 6.19 6.22 19.87
N SER A 102 5.02 6.78 19.48
CA SER A 102 3.98 7.20 20.42
C SER A 102 3.44 6.02 21.22
N ASP A 103 3.16 4.90 20.57
CA ASP A 103 2.68 3.68 21.20
C ASP A 103 3.72 3.07 22.14
N ALA A 104 5.00 3.10 21.76
CA ALA A 104 6.09 2.64 22.61
C ALA A 104 6.21 3.51 23.88
N GLN A 105 6.13 4.84 23.73
CA GLN A 105 6.14 5.77 24.87
C GLN A 105 4.94 5.54 25.80
N TRP A 106 3.75 5.32 25.27
CA TRP A 106 2.56 5.04 26.05
C TRP A 106 2.69 3.71 26.80
N ARG A 107 3.12 2.64 26.09
CA ARG A 107 3.42 1.34 26.69
C ARG A 107 4.47 1.44 27.78
N ALA A 108 5.57 2.15 27.55
CA ALA A 108 6.63 2.35 28.55
C ALA A 108 6.12 3.01 29.84
N LYS A 109 5.24 4.04 29.72
CA LYS A 109 4.61 4.67 30.90
C LYS A 109 3.72 3.70 31.69
N ARG A 110 2.96 2.86 30.99
CA ARG A 110 2.09 1.84 31.60
C ARG A 110 2.91 0.72 32.24
N ASP A 111 3.91 0.22 31.54
CA ASP A 111 4.70 -0.95 31.95
C ASP A 111 5.65 -0.61 33.11
N LYS A 112 6.20 0.62 33.14
CA LYS A 112 6.94 1.15 34.30
C LYS A 112 6.09 1.11 35.58
N ARG A 113 4.79 1.42 35.49
CA ARG A 113 3.87 1.37 36.64
C ARG A 113 3.56 -0.06 37.09
N SER A 114 3.66 -1.03 36.21
CA SER A 114 3.38 -2.45 36.47
C SER A 114 4.63 -3.31 36.67
N GLY A 115 5.84 -2.72 36.64
CA GLY A 115 7.10 -3.43 36.80
C GLY A 115 7.48 -4.36 35.64
N LYS A 116 6.87 -4.16 34.47
CA LYS A 116 7.17 -4.94 33.26
C LYS A 116 8.37 -4.35 32.48
N PRO A 117 9.08 -5.16 31.69
CA PRO A 117 10.12 -4.66 30.80
C PRO A 117 9.55 -3.63 29.80
N ILE A 118 10.33 -2.57 29.57
CA ILE A 118 10.00 -1.56 28.55
C ILE A 118 10.37 -2.14 27.19
N THR A 119 9.43 -2.05 26.23
CA THR A 119 9.65 -2.43 24.83
C THR A 119 9.77 -1.17 23.98
N ASP A 120 10.84 -1.06 23.23
CA ASP A 120 11.08 0.05 22.30
C ASP A 120 10.11 0.01 21.11
N ALA A 121 10.10 1.10 20.34
CA ALA A 121 9.40 1.15 19.06
C ALA A 121 10.02 0.12 18.07
N LEU A 122 9.18 -0.46 17.25
CA LEU A 122 9.63 -1.39 16.21
C LEU A 122 10.68 -0.72 15.31
N TYR A 123 10.43 0.52 14.93
CA TYR A 123 11.35 1.44 14.26
C TYR A 123 10.99 2.89 14.59
N THR A 124 11.87 3.81 14.23
CA THR A 124 11.78 5.23 14.54
C THR A 124 11.51 6.07 13.30
N VAL A 125 11.19 7.36 13.48
CA VAL A 125 11.09 8.34 12.38
C VAL A 125 12.41 8.46 11.63
N GLN A 126 13.57 8.28 12.29
CA GLN A 126 14.86 8.29 11.62
C GLN A 126 15.00 7.07 10.70
N ASP A 127 14.65 5.86 11.16
CA ASP A 127 14.67 4.65 10.33
C ASP A 127 13.77 4.79 9.09
N ALA A 128 12.59 5.41 9.25
CA ALA A 128 11.71 5.72 8.12
C ALA A 128 12.36 6.73 7.16
N THR A 129 12.99 7.79 7.68
CA THR A 129 13.69 8.79 6.86
C THR A 129 14.84 8.16 6.07
N ASP A 130 15.62 7.31 6.70
CA ASP A 130 16.73 6.59 6.05
C ASP A 130 16.21 5.64 4.96
N THR A 131 15.03 5.02 5.18
CA THR A 131 14.34 4.20 4.20
C THR A 131 13.95 5.00 2.95
N LEU A 132 13.42 6.20 3.12
CA LEU A 132 13.03 7.07 2.00
C LEU A 132 14.21 7.44 1.08
N ALA A 133 15.42 7.50 1.63
CA ALA A 133 16.64 7.77 0.86
C ALA A 133 17.04 6.61 -0.08
N LEU A 134 16.50 5.41 0.12
CA LEU A 134 16.77 4.22 -0.68
C LEU A 134 15.73 4.02 -1.80
N LEU A 135 14.69 4.83 -1.88
CA LEU A 135 13.63 4.71 -2.89
C LEU A 135 14.18 5.04 -4.29
N VAL A 136 13.91 4.14 -5.23
CA VAL A 136 14.21 4.27 -6.65
C VAL A 136 12.91 4.24 -7.43
N PRO A 137 12.42 5.39 -7.93
CA PRO A 137 11.17 5.45 -8.67
C PRO A 137 11.29 4.81 -10.05
N VAL A 138 10.25 4.05 -10.43
CA VAL A 138 10.06 3.47 -11.76
C VAL A 138 8.73 3.94 -12.34
N SER A 139 8.51 3.76 -13.65
CA SER A 139 7.24 4.06 -14.31
C SER A 139 6.57 2.77 -14.79
N TYR A 140 5.25 2.82 -14.99
CA TYR A 140 4.56 1.75 -15.68
C TYR A 140 5.09 1.60 -17.11
N GLY A 141 5.30 0.35 -17.53
CA GLY A 141 5.89 0.01 -18.82
C GLY A 141 7.41 0.08 -18.87
N ASP A 142 8.08 0.58 -17.84
CA ASP A 142 9.54 0.52 -17.76
C ASP A 142 10.00 -0.93 -17.61
N HIS A 143 11.07 -1.28 -18.36
CA HIS A 143 11.87 -2.47 -18.10
C HIS A 143 13.09 -2.09 -17.29
N VAL A 144 13.21 -2.64 -16.09
CA VAL A 144 14.33 -2.35 -15.18
C VAL A 144 15.16 -3.61 -14.99
N GLU A 145 16.40 -3.60 -15.45
CA GLU A 145 17.38 -4.64 -15.11
C GLU A 145 17.90 -4.40 -13.69
N LEU A 146 17.43 -5.18 -12.72
CA LEU A 146 17.86 -5.07 -11.33
C LEU A 146 19.29 -5.59 -11.15
N PHE A 147 19.60 -6.70 -11.77
CA PHE A 147 20.91 -7.37 -11.76
C PHE A 147 21.10 -8.12 -13.07
N PRO A 148 22.34 -8.45 -13.47
CA PRO A 148 22.59 -9.28 -14.65
C PRO A 148 21.75 -10.56 -14.63
N GLY A 149 20.87 -10.71 -15.62
CA GLY A 149 19.94 -11.83 -15.74
C GLY A 149 18.66 -11.72 -14.92
N ILE A 150 18.39 -10.59 -14.28
CA ILE A 150 17.13 -10.34 -13.54
C ILE A 150 16.55 -8.99 -13.95
N GLY A 151 15.50 -9.02 -14.78
CA GLY A 151 14.75 -7.84 -15.20
C GLY A 151 13.34 -7.82 -14.60
N THR A 152 12.76 -6.63 -14.51
CA THR A 152 11.37 -6.41 -14.04
C THR A 152 10.61 -5.50 -14.99
N ASP A 153 9.32 -5.81 -15.19
CA ASP A 153 8.34 -4.99 -15.91
C ASP A 153 7.21 -4.65 -14.94
N TRP A 154 6.70 -3.41 -15.00
CA TRP A 154 5.74 -2.86 -14.04
C TRP A 154 4.43 -2.52 -14.73
N TYR A 155 3.31 -3.07 -14.24
CA TYR A 155 1.97 -2.91 -14.79
C TYR A 155 1.04 -2.34 -13.74
N ASP A 156 0.16 -1.42 -14.13
CA ASP A 156 -0.84 -0.87 -13.22
C ASP A 156 -1.75 -1.96 -12.68
N ALA A 157 -1.83 -2.08 -11.36
CA ALA A 157 -2.70 -3.04 -10.69
C ALA A 157 -4.09 -2.48 -10.37
N GLY A 158 -4.36 -1.18 -10.61
CA GLY A 158 -5.66 -0.54 -10.43
C GLY A 158 -6.21 -0.55 -9.00
N HIS A 159 -5.36 -0.82 -7.99
CA HIS A 159 -5.79 -0.97 -6.60
C HIS A 159 -5.68 0.33 -5.80
N LEU A 160 -4.53 0.96 -5.89
CA LEU A 160 -4.18 2.22 -5.23
C LEU A 160 -3.37 3.07 -6.21
N LEU A 161 -3.33 4.38 -6.02
CA LEU A 161 -2.49 5.25 -6.83
C LEU A 161 -1.04 4.73 -6.84
N GLY A 162 -0.54 4.39 -8.03
CA GLY A 162 0.80 3.83 -8.20
C GLY A 162 0.94 2.33 -7.91
N SER A 163 -0.13 1.62 -7.57
CA SER A 163 -0.06 0.16 -7.35
C SER A 163 0.39 -0.59 -8.60
N ALA A 164 1.24 -1.59 -8.44
CA ALA A 164 1.80 -2.33 -9.56
C ALA A 164 1.78 -3.84 -9.38
N ALA A 165 1.40 -4.55 -10.43
CA ALA A 165 1.81 -5.93 -10.64
C ALA A 165 3.23 -5.93 -11.22
N ILE A 166 4.12 -6.77 -10.68
CA ILE A 166 5.54 -6.80 -11.05
C ILE A 166 5.85 -8.15 -11.69
N ARG A 167 6.27 -8.13 -12.96
CA ARG A 167 6.69 -9.31 -13.69
C ARG A 167 8.20 -9.38 -13.74
N PHE A 168 8.77 -10.42 -13.17
CA PHE A 168 10.20 -10.71 -13.23
C PHE A 168 10.52 -11.61 -14.41
N THR A 169 11.62 -11.32 -15.09
CA THR A 169 12.25 -12.19 -16.07
C THR A 169 13.61 -12.60 -15.52
N VAL A 170 13.81 -13.88 -15.31
CA VAL A 170 15.05 -14.44 -14.73
C VAL A 170 15.73 -15.36 -15.74
N THR A 171 17.00 -15.08 -16.06
CA THR A 171 17.81 -15.89 -16.96
C THR A 171 19.02 -16.45 -16.20
N GLU A 172 19.03 -17.77 -15.97
CA GLU A 172 20.12 -18.51 -15.32
C GLU A 172 20.72 -19.51 -16.32
N GLY A 173 21.91 -19.21 -16.82
CA GLY A 173 22.55 -20.01 -17.88
C GLY A 173 21.76 -19.96 -19.20
N ALA A 174 21.27 -21.09 -19.67
CA ALA A 174 20.45 -21.18 -20.90
C ALA A 174 18.95 -21.15 -20.64
N GLU A 175 18.52 -21.08 -19.38
CA GLU A 175 17.11 -21.10 -19.03
C GLU A 175 16.62 -19.71 -18.67
N THR A 176 15.47 -19.33 -19.23
CA THR A 176 14.71 -18.13 -18.83
C THR A 176 13.38 -18.56 -18.25
N ARG A 177 13.01 -17.96 -17.12
CA ARG A 177 11.73 -18.14 -16.45
C ARG A 177 11.15 -16.79 -16.09
N THR A 178 9.82 -16.73 -16.06
CA THR A 178 9.08 -15.54 -15.70
C THR A 178 8.20 -15.79 -14.47
N VAL A 179 8.13 -14.81 -13.57
CA VAL A 179 7.24 -14.86 -12.42
C VAL A 179 6.57 -13.50 -12.24
N THR A 180 5.24 -13.48 -12.09
CA THR A 180 4.46 -12.27 -11.81
C THR A 180 4.01 -12.28 -10.36
N PHE A 181 4.21 -11.17 -9.67
CA PHE A 181 3.61 -10.87 -8.37
C PHE A 181 2.51 -9.84 -8.59
N SER A 182 1.27 -10.17 -8.25
CA SER A 182 0.13 -9.28 -8.51
C SER A 182 0.12 -8.04 -7.61
N GLY A 183 0.71 -8.09 -6.41
CA GLY A 183 0.29 -7.21 -5.33
C GLY A 183 -1.21 -7.39 -5.09
N ASP A 184 -1.87 -6.35 -4.62
CA ASP A 184 -3.32 -6.28 -4.56
C ASP A 184 -3.87 -5.79 -5.90
N ILE A 185 -4.93 -6.43 -6.38
CA ILE A 185 -5.56 -6.12 -7.66
C ILE A 185 -6.80 -5.27 -7.42
N GLY A 186 -6.89 -4.16 -8.13
CA GLY A 186 -8.05 -3.28 -8.06
C GLY A 186 -9.25 -3.79 -8.84
N ASN A 187 -10.37 -3.10 -8.65
CA ASN A 187 -11.56 -3.31 -9.45
C ASN A 187 -11.56 -2.37 -10.67
N VAL A 188 -12.34 -2.69 -11.68
CA VAL A 188 -12.56 -1.83 -12.84
C VAL A 188 -13.54 -0.69 -12.51
N ASP A 189 -13.54 0.35 -13.34
CA ASP A 189 -14.45 1.52 -13.23
C ASP A 189 -14.37 2.22 -11.85
N LYS A 190 -13.20 2.24 -11.23
CA LYS A 190 -12.97 3.02 -10.00
C LYS A 190 -12.73 4.49 -10.35
N PRO A 191 -13.26 5.45 -9.57
CA PRO A 191 -12.93 6.85 -9.78
C PRO A 191 -11.45 7.13 -9.51
N ILE A 192 -10.88 8.10 -10.23
CA ILE A 192 -9.55 8.69 -10.06
C ILE A 192 -8.42 7.83 -10.63
N ILE A 193 -8.37 6.54 -10.33
CA ILE A 193 -7.27 5.65 -10.73
C ILE A 193 -7.67 4.79 -11.93
N ARG A 194 -6.66 4.40 -12.71
CA ARG A 194 -6.86 3.56 -13.89
C ARG A 194 -7.29 2.15 -13.54
N ASP A 195 -7.95 1.51 -14.49
CA ASP A 195 -8.22 0.08 -14.44
C ASP A 195 -6.94 -0.76 -14.43
N PRO A 196 -6.97 -1.96 -13.83
CA PRO A 196 -5.85 -2.90 -13.88
C PRO A 196 -5.42 -3.21 -15.32
N GLN A 197 -4.13 -3.10 -15.60
CA GLN A 197 -3.57 -3.46 -16.91
C GLN A 197 -3.43 -4.98 -17.05
N PRO A 198 -3.68 -5.53 -18.23
CA PRO A 198 -3.37 -6.91 -18.53
C PRO A 198 -1.86 -7.17 -18.41
N VAL A 199 -1.48 -8.14 -17.58
CA VAL A 199 -0.08 -8.57 -17.45
C VAL A 199 0.18 -9.73 -18.42
N PRO A 200 1.29 -9.73 -19.21
CA PRO A 200 1.63 -10.83 -20.07
C PRO A 200 1.75 -12.17 -19.33
N PRO A 201 1.46 -13.30 -19.97
CA PRO A 201 1.58 -14.62 -19.37
C PRO A 201 2.97 -14.85 -18.76
N ALA A 202 3.01 -15.53 -17.63
CA ALA A 202 4.25 -15.89 -16.93
C ALA A 202 4.27 -17.40 -16.61
N ASP A 203 5.46 -17.96 -16.41
CA ASP A 203 5.61 -19.38 -15.99
C ASP A 203 5.04 -19.61 -14.59
N TYR A 204 5.11 -18.59 -13.72
CA TYR A 204 4.61 -18.61 -12.35
C TYR A 204 3.87 -17.34 -12.04
N VAL A 205 2.79 -17.46 -11.25
CA VAL A 205 2.02 -16.31 -10.75
C VAL A 205 1.87 -16.43 -9.23
N VAL A 206 2.25 -15.38 -8.52
CA VAL A 206 1.98 -15.19 -7.09
C VAL A 206 0.91 -14.12 -7.00
N MET A 207 -0.27 -14.49 -6.55
CA MET A 207 -1.47 -13.68 -6.66
C MET A 207 -2.23 -13.64 -5.33
N GLU A 208 -2.83 -12.49 -5.01
CA GLU A 208 -3.76 -12.38 -3.90
C GLU A 208 -4.99 -13.28 -4.09
N SER A 209 -5.66 -13.59 -2.99
CA SER A 209 -6.92 -14.36 -3.01
C SER A 209 -7.90 -13.91 -1.92
N THR A 210 -7.87 -12.62 -1.57
CA THR A 210 -8.71 -12.03 -0.51
C THR A 210 -10.19 -12.25 -0.78
N TYR A 211 -10.62 -12.09 -2.02
CA TYR A 211 -11.98 -12.38 -2.49
C TYR A 211 -12.06 -13.62 -3.38
N GLY A 212 -11.11 -14.55 -3.24
CA GLY A 212 -11.01 -15.75 -4.08
C GLY A 212 -12.17 -16.72 -3.96
N ASP A 213 -13.01 -16.62 -2.93
CA ASP A 213 -14.17 -17.47 -2.65
C ASP A 213 -15.53 -16.77 -2.81
N ARG A 214 -15.55 -15.47 -3.20
CA ARG A 214 -16.79 -14.70 -3.29
C ARG A 214 -16.67 -13.57 -4.32
N LEU A 215 -17.81 -13.08 -4.78
CA LEU A 215 -17.91 -11.88 -5.60
C LEU A 215 -18.06 -10.63 -4.73
N HIS A 216 -17.60 -9.51 -5.25
CA HIS A 216 -17.95 -8.20 -4.68
C HIS A 216 -19.43 -7.93 -4.90
N GLU A 217 -20.09 -7.29 -3.92
CA GLU A 217 -21.42 -6.76 -4.13
C GLU A 217 -21.33 -5.63 -5.18
N THR A 218 -22.16 -5.71 -6.21
CA THR A 218 -22.26 -4.65 -7.23
C THR A 218 -23.07 -3.50 -6.63
N GLY A 219 -22.42 -2.41 -6.21
CA GLY A 219 -23.09 -1.17 -5.83
C GLY A 219 -23.64 -0.49 -7.07
N GLU A 220 -24.96 -0.22 -7.09
CA GLU A 220 -25.63 0.30 -8.31
C GLU A 220 -25.32 1.79 -8.56
N ASP A 221 -25.30 2.65 -7.54
CA ASP A 221 -25.03 4.09 -7.67
C ASP A 221 -24.54 4.64 -6.33
N VAL A 222 -23.23 4.54 -6.07
CA VAL A 222 -22.63 4.99 -4.80
C VAL A 222 -22.96 6.45 -4.46
N PRO A 223 -22.90 7.42 -5.40
CA PRO A 223 -23.34 8.81 -5.13
C PRO A 223 -24.79 8.91 -4.70
N LYS A 224 -25.70 8.17 -5.32
CA LYS A 224 -27.12 8.19 -4.97
C LYS A 224 -27.35 7.64 -3.57
N ASP A 225 -26.87 6.44 -3.27
CA ASP A 225 -27.06 5.77 -1.99
C ASP A 225 -26.47 6.61 -0.83
N LEU A 226 -25.25 7.11 -1.04
CA LEU A 226 -24.60 7.98 -0.07
C LEU A 226 -25.37 9.30 0.12
N SER A 227 -25.89 9.90 -0.96
CA SER A 227 -26.67 11.14 -0.88
C SER A 227 -27.97 10.95 -0.10
N GLU A 228 -28.67 9.83 -0.24
CA GLU A 228 -29.90 9.55 0.50
C GLU A 228 -29.62 9.45 2.02
N ILE A 229 -28.49 8.82 2.41
CA ILE A 229 -28.09 8.75 3.82
C ILE A 229 -27.76 10.13 4.36
N ILE A 230 -26.99 10.91 3.60
CA ILE A 230 -26.61 12.28 3.98
C ILE A 230 -27.87 13.16 4.12
N ASP A 231 -28.71 13.19 3.10
CA ASP A 231 -29.91 14.06 3.08
C ASP A 231 -30.86 13.76 4.24
N ARG A 232 -31.19 12.47 4.45
CA ARG A 232 -32.03 12.03 5.56
C ARG A 232 -31.44 12.38 6.93
N THR A 233 -30.09 12.30 7.06
CA THR A 233 -29.43 12.58 8.34
C THR A 233 -29.37 14.07 8.63
N LEU A 234 -29.03 14.88 7.64
CA LEU A 234 -29.00 16.33 7.78
C LEU A 234 -30.37 16.93 7.97
N ALA A 235 -31.42 16.40 7.31
CA ALA A 235 -32.81 16.84 7.48
C ALA A 235 -33.29 16.79 8.94
N ARG A 236 -32.78 15.87 9.73
CA ARG A 236 -33.06 15.74 11.18
C ARG A 236 -32.04 16.42 12.10
N GLY A 237 -31.10 17.21 11.54
CA GLY A 237 -30.08 17.93 12.31
C GLY A 237 -28.91 17.05 12.79
N GLY A 238 -28.74 15.83 12.23
CA GLY A 238 -27.65 14.92 12.57
C GLY A 238 -26.38 15.15 11.76
N ASN A 239 -25.31 14.45 12.12
CA ASN A 239 -24.05 14.38 11.39
C ASN A 239 -23.84 12.97 10.82
N VAL A 240 -23.19 12.89 9.66
CA VAL A 240 -22.73 11.62 9.07
C VAL A 240 -21.24 11.48 9.36
N VAL A 241 -20.85 10.35 9.98
CA VAL A 241 -19.46 10.00 10.23
C VAL A 241 -19.10 8.80 9.37
N ILE A 242 -18.09 8.93 8.53
CA ILE A 242 -17.66 7.89 7.60
C ILE A 242 -16.21 7.48 7.96
N PRO A 243 -15.99 6.36 8.66
CA PRO A 243 -14.66 5.85 8.87
C PRO A 243 -14.08 5.34 7.55
N SER A 244 -12.88 5.79 7.20
CA SER A 244 -12.19 5.39 5.98
C SER A 244 -10.68 5.38 6.17
N PHE A 245 -9.98 4.57 5.38
CA PHE A 245 -8.53 4.65 5.31
C PHE A 245 -8.08 6.00 4.75
N ALA A 246 -6.97 6.53 5.28
CA ALA A 246 -6.45 7.84 4.92
C ALA A 246 -6.05 7.94 3.44
N VAL A 247 -5.61 6.84 2.85
CA VAL A 247 -5.15 6.74 1.45
C VAL A 247 -6.09 5.84 0.66
N GLY A 248 -6.47 6.27 -0.52
CA GLY A 248 -7.38 5.59 -1.44
C GLY A 248 -8.86 5.86 -1.12
N ARG A 249 -9.42 5.20 -0.12
CA ARG A 249 -10.86 5.29 0.20
C ARG A 249 -11.33 6.71 0.56
N THR A 250 -10.54 7.50 1.25
CA THR A 250 -10.89 8.89 1.56
C THR A 250 -11.01 9.73 0.28
N GLN A 251 -10.09 9.56 -0.67
CA GLN A 251 -10.09 10.30 -1.94
C GLN A 251 -11.28 9.88 -2.82
N GLU A 252 -11.60 8.58 -2.90
CA GLU A 252 -12.81 8.09 -3.59
C GLU A 252 -14.08 8.72 -2.99
N LEU A 253 -14.20 8.77 -1.65
CA LEU A 253 -15.33 9.40 -0.97
C LEU A 253 -15.44 10.90 -1.28
N LEU A 254 -14.31 11.61 -1.29
CA LEU A 254 -14.29 13.05 -1.65
C LEU A 254 -14.72 13.25 -3.10
N TYR A 255 -14.33 12.38 -4.02
CA TYR A 255 -14.79 12.39 -5.41
C TYR A 255 -16.31 12.22 -5.49
N HIS A 256 -16.88 11.20 -4.85
CA HIS A 256 -18.33 10.99 -4.82
C HIS A 256 -19.09 12.14 -4.14
N ILE A 257 -18.55 12.72 -3.07
CA ILE A 257 -19.17 13.88 -2.41
C ILE A 257 -19.15 15.11 -3.33
N ARG A 258 -18.07 15.31 -4.10
CA ARG A 258 -18.02 16.37 -5.12
C ARG A 258 -19.12 16.17 -6.15
N GLU A 259 -19.32 14.97 -6.63
CA GLU A 259 -20.39 14.62 -7.58
C GLU A 259 -21.77 14.83 -6.97
N ILE A 260 -22.01 14.38 -5.74
CA ILE A 260 -23.28 14.60 -4.98
C ILE A 260 -23.62 16.09 -4.90
N LYS A 261 -22.62 16.93 -4.59
CA LYS A 261 -22.79 18.38 -4.53
C LYS A 261 -23.06 18.98 -5.91
N ALA A 262 -22.31 18.61 -6.93
CA ALA A 262 -22.49 19.09 -8.30
C ALA A 262 -23.86 18.74 -8.87
N ARG A 263 -24.37 17.53 -8.60
CA ARG A 263 -25.70 17.07 -8.99
C ARG A 263 -26.82 17.60 -8.07
N GLY A 264 -26.50 18.25 -6.96
CA GLY A 264 -27.47 18.77 -6.00
C GLY A 264 -28.37 17.67 -5.41
N LEU A 265 -27.82 16.50 -5.09
CA LEU A 265 -28.60 15.35 -4.62
C LEU A 265 -29.09 15.51 -3.17
N VAL A 266 -28.38 16.27 -2.33
CA VAL A 266 -28.79 16.56 -0.95
C VAL A 266 -29.66 17.83 -0.94
N LYS A 267 -30.94 17.66 -0.67
CA LYS A 267 -31.95 18.72 -0.73
C LYS A 267 -32.14 19.47 0.59
N SER A 268 -32.04 18.78 1.72
CA SER A 268 -32.21 19.32 3.07
C SER A 268 -31.16 20.37 3.43
N ASN A 269 -29.93 20.20 2.93
CA ASN A 269 -28.83 21.15 3.12
C ASN A 269 -27.87 21.10 1.93
N PRO A 270 -28.15 21.79 0.81
CA PRO A 270 -27.33 21.74 -0.41
C PRO A 270 -25.85 22.17 -0.19
N ASN A 271 -25.64 23.04 0.81
CA ASN A 271 -24.30 23.59 1.12
C ASN A 271 -23.65 22.92 2.33
N PHE A 272 -23.97 21.66 2.60
CA PHE A 272 -23.38 20.95 3.73
C PHE A 272 -21.84 20.96 3.68
N THR A 273 -21.21 21.04 4.87
CA THR A 273 -19.76 21.05 5.01
C THR A 273 -19.23 19.63 5.20
N VAL A 274 -18.07 19.37 4.63
CA VAL A 274 -17.34 18.12 4.78
C VAL A 274 -16.03 18.41 5.52
N TYR A 275 -15.72 17.60 6.50
CA TYR A 275 -14.49 17.68 7.27
C TYR A 275 -13.67 16.40 7.05
N VAL A 276 -12.40 16.56 6.73
CA VAL A 276 -11.41 15.47 6.70
C VAL A 276 -10.57 15.60 7.97
N ASP A 277 -10.91 14.78 8.97
CA ASP A 277 -10.27 14.82 10.30
C ASP A 277 -9.13 13.81 10.39
N SER A 278 -8.14 13.95 9.49
CA SER A 278 -6.93 13.11 9.45
C SER A 278 -5.80 13.87 8.76
N PRO A 279 -4.70 14.21 9.47
CA PRO A 279 -3.52 14.82 8.85
C PRO A 279 -2.98 13.99 7.68
N LEU A 280 -2.84 12.67 7.85
CA LEU A 280 -2.37 11.78 6.79
C LEU A 280 -3.30 11.79 5.57
N ALA A 281 -4.62 11.82 5.77
CA ALA A 281 -5.56 11.90 4.65
C ALA A 281 -5.45 13.25 3.90
N LEU A 282 -5.17 14.34 4.60
CA LEU A 282 -4.92 15.64 3.95
C LEU A 282 -3.62 15.62 3.13
N GLU A 283 -2.53 15.08 3.67
CA GLU A 283 -1.27 14.91 2.95
C GLU A 283 -1.44 14.00 1.72
N ALA A 284 -2.16 12.88 1.86
CA ALA A 284 -2.48 12.00 0.75
C ALA A 284 -3.32 12.72 -0.33
N THR A 285 -4.34 13.48 0.07
CA THR A 285 -5.18 14.23 -0.87
C THR A 285 -4.36 15.25 -1.67
N GLN A 286 -3.32 15.86 -1.09
CA GLN A 286 -2.41 16.74 -1.83
C GLN A 286 -1.62 15.99 -2.92
N ILE A 287 -1.25 14.71 -2.69
CA ILE A 287 -0.61 13.87 -3.72
C ILE A 287 -1.61 13.58 -4.84
N TYR A 288 -2.86 13.27 -4.51
CA TYR A 288 -3.93 13.05 -5.48
C TYR A 288 -4.37 14.31 -6.24
N ASP A 289 -4.11 15.50 -5.71
CA ASP A 289 -4.36 16.81 -6.38
C ASP A 289 -3.14 17.28 -7.21
N GLY A 290 -2.07 16.50 -7.21
CA GLY A 290 -0.83 16.79 -7.92
C GLY A 290 -0.81 16.30 -9.38
N ASP A 291 0.39 16.16 -9.94
CA ASP A 291 0.58 15.60 -11.27
C ASP A 291 0.43 14.08 -11.26
N LEU A 292 -0.74 13.60 -11.67
CA LEU A 292 -1.09 12.18 -11.80
C LEU A 292 -0.90 11.63 -13.22
N THR A 293 -0.17 12.32 -14.08
CA THR A 293 0.08 11.87 -15.46
C THR A 293 0.62 10.44 -15.48
N GLY A 294 -0.10 9.55 -16.15
CA GLY A 294 0.23 8.13 -16.26
C GLY A 294 -0.32 7.25 -15.12
N TYR A 295 -0.97 7.81 -14.10
CA TYR A 295 -1.52 7.08 -12.95
C TYR A 295 -3.03 7.23 -12.77
N ALA A 296 -3.61 8.34 -13.21
CA ALA A 296 -5.04 8.60 -13.13
C ALA A 296 -5.73 8.42 -14.48
N ASP A 297 -7.05 8.26 -14.44
CA ASP A 297 -7.91 8.36 -15.60
C ASP A 297 -7.93 9.79 -16.17
N GLU A 298 -8.32 9.92 -17.44
CA GLU A 298 -8.38 11.21 -18.13
C GLU A 298 -9.60 12.07 -17.77
N GLU A 299 -10.47 11.60 -16.82
CA GLU A 299 -11.69 12.30 -16.42
C GLU A 299 -11.43 13.32 -15.27
#